data_d61ec45f52cee42865ae13a3ed0c69a6
#
_entry.id   d61ec45f52cee42865ae13a3ed0c69a6
#
_cell.length_a   1.000
_cell.length_b   1.000
_cell.length_c   1.000
_cell.angle_alpha   90.00
_cell.angle_beta   90.00
_cell.angle_gamma   90.00
#
_symmetry.space_group_name_H-M   'P 1'
#
loop_
_entity.id
_entity.type
_entity.pdbx_description
1 polymer ?
#
loop_
_entity_poly.entity_id
_entity_poly.type
_entity_poly.pdbx_seq_one_letter_code
_entity_poly.pdbx_strand_id
1 'polypeptide(L)'
;MNSLLLNVICVFAIANTNPNAERAQQSLDALYKNYAAPNTCLLHENYPSDQNNKATYLASEEQAKRHNEYSYLWPYSGTFSAVNALLESTGNKKYKKLLDNKVLPGLEEYFDTRREPFAYSSYINSQP
;
A
#
# COMPACT_ATOMS: atom_id res chain seq x y z
N MET A 1 -36.85 -52.50 10.53
CA MET A 1 -36.13 -51.60 9.58
C MET A 1 -36.04 -50.25 10.26
N ASN A 2 -34.89 -49.94 10.88
CA ASN A 2 -34.66 -48.66 11.56
C ASN A 2 -33.97 -47.71 10.60
N SER A 3 -34.70 -46.67 10.23
CA SER A 3 -34.15 -45.55 9.44
C SER A 3 -33.41 -44.61 10.37
N LEU A 4 -32.07 -44.61 10.28
CA LEU A 4 -31.24 -43.57 10.96
C LEU A 4 -31.32 -42.29 10.12
N LEU A 5 -32.04 -41.30 10.61
CA LEU A 5 -31.99 -39.92 10.13
C LEU A 5 -30.67 -39.29 10.58
N LEU A 6 -29.74 -39.17 9.63
CA LEU A 6 -28.48 -38.46 9.84
C LEU A 6 -28.75 -36.94 9.78
N ASN A 7 -28.87 -36.32 10.94
CA ASN A 7 -28.94 -34.85 11.02
C ASN A 7 -27.56 -34.23 10.71
N VAL A 8 -27.40 -33.77 9.48
CA VAL A 8 -26.24 -32.92 9.10
C VAL A 8 -26.45 -31.52 9.68
N ILE A 9 -25.82 -31.25 10.80
CA ILE A 9 -25.74 -29.88 11.36
C ILE A 9 -24.72 -29.15 10.51
N CYS A 10 -25.17 -28.34 9.56
CA CYS A 10 -24.34 -27.34 8.91
C CYS A 10 -24.01 -26.23 9.93
N VAL A 11 -22.86 -26.32 10.55
CA VAL A 11 -22.31 -25.22 11.33
C VAL A 11 -21.86 -24.16 10.34
N PHE A 12 -22.70 -23.17 10.09
CA PHE A 12 -22.26 -21.94 9.43
C PHE A 12 -21.31 -21.24 10.40
N ALA A 13 -20.00 -21.33 10.15
CA ALA A 13 -19.04 -20.46 10.76
C ALA A 13 -19.35 -19.05 10.28
N ILE A 14 -20.05 -18.27 11.12
CA ILE A 14 -20.17 -16.83 10.92
C ILE A 14 -18.74 -16.31 11.08
N ALA A 15 -18.08 -16.03 9.95
CA ALA A 15 -16.82 -15.31 9.95
C ALA A 15 -17.10 -13.96 10.63
N ASN A 16 -16.61 -13.80 11.84
CA ASN A 16 -16.74 -12.57 12.58
C ASN A 16 -15.82 -11.54 11.90
N THR A 17 -16.33 -10.91 10.84
CA THR A 17 -15.58 -9.91 10.06
C THR A 17 -15.39 -8.70 10.95
N ASN A 18 -14.14 -8.43 11.33
CA ASN A 18 -13.79 -7.24 12.08
C ASN A 18 -14.12 -6.01 11.20
N PRO A 19 -15.09 -5.15 11.57
CA PRO A 19 -15.53 -4.04 10.75
C PRO A 19 -14.41 -3.02 10.50
N ASN A 20 -13.42 -2.96 11.38
CA ASN A 20 -12.25 -2.10 11.19
C ASN A 20 -11.30 -2.67 10.14
N ALA A 21 -11.14 -3.99 10.07
CA ALA A 21 -10.36 -4.62 9.01
C ALA A 21 -11.01 -4.43 7.63
N GLU A 22 -12.34 -4.47 7.56
CA GLU A 22 -13.08 -4.20 6.33
C GLU A 22 -12.90 -2.75 5.87
N ARG A 23 -13.02 -1.78 6.77
CA ARG A 23 -12.76 -0.35 6.47
C ARG A 23 -11.32 -0.11 6.04
N ALA A 24 -10.36 -0.72 6.71
CA ALA A 24 -8.95 -0.63 6.34
C ALA A 24 -8.69 -1.23 4.96
N GLN A 25 -9.34 -2.36 4.63
CA GLN A 25 -9.29 -2.94 3.30
C GLN A 25 -9.84 -1.98 2.23
N GLN A 26 -11.00 -1.38 2.47
CA GLN A 26 -11.61 -0.42 1.54
C GLN A 26 -10.70 0.79 1.31
N SER A 27 -10.05 1.29 2.36
CA SER A 27 -9.08 2.39 2.26
C SER A 27 -7.85 2.00 1.45
N LEU A 28 -7.33 0.78 1.65
CA LEU A 28 -6.20 0.25 0.89
C LEU A 28 -6.54 0.04 -0.59
N ASP A 29 -7.73 -0.47 -0.88
CA ASP A 29 -8.22 -0.65 -2.24
C ASP A 29 -8.39 0.71 -2.96
N ALA A 30 -8.91 1.72 -2.25
CA ALA A 30 -9.01 3.09 -2.75
C ALA A 30 -7.63 3.72 -3.00
N LEU A 31 -6.66 3.47 -2.12
CA LEU A 31 -5.28 3.92 -2.31
C LEU A 31 -4.70 3.37 -3.63
N TYR A 32 -4.73 2.04 -3.81
CA TYR A 32 -4.18 1.45 -5.05
C TYR A 32 -4.97 1.84 -6.30
N LYS A 33 -6.30 1.96 -6.21
CA LYS A 33 -7.13 2.40 -7.33
C LYS A 33 -6.76 3.80 -7.83
N ASN A 34 -6.44 4.71 -6.92
CA ASN A 34 -6.27 6.13 -7.25
C ASN A 34 -4.81 6.52 -7.43
N TYR A 35 -3.88 5.87 -6.72
CA TYR A 35 -2.48 6.31 -6.64
C TYR A 35 -1.48 5.32 -7.25
N ALA A 36 -1.88 4.11 -7.65
CA ALA A 36 -0.93 3.17 -8.25
C ALA A 36 -0.36 3.71 -9.57
N ALA A 37 0.95 3.84 -9.64
CA ALA A 37 1.63 4.26 -10.85
C ALA A 37 1.71 3.07 -11.85
N PRO A 38 1.38 3.29 -13.13
CA PRO A 38 1.34 2.23 -14.13
C PRO A 38 2.70 1.55 -14.31
N ASN A 39 2.70 0.22 -14.45
CA ASN A 39 3.90 -0.59 -14.71
C ASN A 39 5.01 -0.51 -13.66
N THR A 40 4.68 -0.05 -12.45
CA THR A 40 5.60 0.06 -11.32
C THR A 40 5.02 -0.56 -10.06
N CYS A 41 5.80 -0.60 -8.98
CA CYS A 41 5.33 -0.89 -7.63
C CYS A 41 5.14 0.36 -6.78
N LEU A 42 5.25 1.54 -7.40
CA LEU A 42 5.19 2.84 -6.75
C LEU A 42 3.78 3.41 -6.71
N LEU A 43 3.61 4.44 -5.91
CA LEU A 43 2.39 5.23 -5.81
C LEU A 43 2.70 6.67 -6.24
N HIS A 44 1.74 7.31 -6.91
CA HIS A 44 1.81 8.74 -7.20
C HIS A 44 1.74 9.57 -5.93
N GLU A 45 2.37 10.75 -5.94
CA GLU A 45 2.32 11.69 -4.81
C GLU A 45 0.94 12.32 -4.66
N ASN A 46 0.28 12.62 -5.77
CA ASN A 46 -0.99 13.34 -5.80
C ASN A 46 -2.07 12.60 -6.57
N TYR A 47 -3.33 12.92 -6.27
CA TYR A 47 -4.48 12.48 -7.04
C TYR A 47 -5.41 13.69 -7.34
N PRO A 48 -5.79 13.90 -8.61
CA PRO A 48 -5.29 13.22 -9.81
C PRO A 48 -3.79 13.49 -10.01
N SER A 49 -3.08 12.50 -10.58
CA SER A 49 -1.64 12.57 -10.85
C SER A 49 -1.38 13.34 -12.14
N ASP A 50 -1.69 14.63 -12.15
CA ASP A 50 -1.42 15.53 -13.26
C ASP A 50 -0.29 16.52 -12.91
N GLN A 51 0.33 17.08 -13.94
CA GLN A 51 1.43 18.03 -13.79
C GLN A 51 1.00 19.38 -13.16
N ASN A 52 -0.30 19.61 -12.98
CA ASN A 52 -0.83 20.85 -12.42
C ASN A 52 -0.97 20.79 -10.91
N ASN A 53 -0.96 19.59 -10.32
CA ASN A 53 -0.98 19.41 -8.86
C ASN A 53 0.40 19.70 -8.26
N LYS A 54 0.64 20.97 -7.93
CA LYS A 54 1.84 21.40 -7.23
C LYS A 54 1.60 21.39 -5.73
N ALA A 55 2.52 20.79 -4.98
CA ALA A 55 2.50 20.86 -3.54
C ALA A 55 2.77 22.31 -3.09
N THR A 56 1.77 22.96 -2.50
CA THR A 56 1.86 24.35 -2.05
C THR A 56 2.45 24.54 -0.65
N TYR A 57 2.69 23.43 0.06
CA TYR A 57 3.19 23.43 1.45
C TYR A 57 4.70 23.23 1.58
N LEU A 58 5.43 23.24 0.48
CA LEU A 58 6.88 23.04 0.51
C LEU A 58 7.62 24.32 0.94
N ALA A 59 8.70 24.11 1.69
CA ALA A 59 9.42 25.20 2.36
C ALA A 59 10.19 26.14 1.43
N SER A 60 10.30 25.84 0.13
CA SER A 60 10.94 26.72 -0.85
C SER A 60 10.20 26.72 -2.19
N GLU A 61 10.25 27.88 -2.89
CA GLU A 61 9.72 28.00 -4.26
C GLU A 61 10.38 27.05 -5.25
N GLU A 62 11.62 26.68 -5.00
CA GLU A 62 12.38 25.76 -5.85
C GLU A 62 11.88 24.33 -5.72
N GLN A 63 11.51 23.89 -4.51
CA GLN A 63 10.85 22.60 -4.27
C GLN A 63 9.43 22.59 -4.81
N ALA A 64 8.69 23.69 -4.72
CA ALA A 64 7.34 23.81 -5.27
C ALA A 64 7.30 23.74 -6.81
N LYS A 65 8.42 24.02 -7.48
CA LYS A 65 8.54 23.89 -8.94
C LYS A 65 8.85 22.47 -9.40
N ARG A 66 9.33 21.59 -8.52
CA ARG A 66 9.61 20.20 -8.83
C ARG A 66 8.29 19.44 -8.84
N HIS A 67 8.02 18.79 -9.96
CA HIS A 67 6.90 17.83 -10.06
C HIS A 67 7.36 16.50 -9.48
N ASN A 68 6.78 16.10 -8.37
CA ASN A 68 7.02 14.80 -7.79
C ASN A 68 6.00 13.82 -8.37
N GLU A 69 6.43 12.99 -9.28
CA GLU A 69 5.58 11.97 -9.88
C GLU A 69 5.18 10.91 -8.85
N TYR A 70 6.17 10.46 -8.06
CA TYR A 70 5.98 9.40 -7.07
C TYR A 70 5.97 9.95 -5.65
N SER A 71 5.32 9.23 -4.76
CA SER A 71 5.26 9.60 -3.35
C SER A 71 6.64 9.56 -2.69
N TYR A 72 6.81 10.37 -1.64
CA TYR A 72 7.98 10.27 -0.78
C TYR A 72 7.97 8.94 0.00
N LEU A 73 9.14 8.52 0.46
CA LEU A 73 9.31 7.31 1.27
C LEU A 73 8.39 7.29 2.51
N TRP A 74 8.22 8.43 3.17
CA TRP A 74 7.41 8.49 4.38
C TRP A 74 5.93 8.15 4.13
N PRO A 75 5.19 8.79 3.22
CA PRO A 75 3.83 8.36 2.89
C PRO A 75 3.79 6.93 2.34
N TYR A 76 4.78 6.51 1.54
CA TYR A 76 4.86 5.15 1.04
C TYR A 76 4.99 4.12 2.18
N SER A 77 5.74 4.41 3.23
CA SER A 77 5.89 3.54 4.41
C SER A 77 4.57 3.30 5.15
N GLY A 78 3.62 4.23 5.04
CA GLY A 78 2.27 4.06 5.54
C GLY A 78 1.54 2.89 4.89
N THR A 79 1.77 2.65 3.60
CA THR A 79 1.21 1.49 2.88
C THR A 79 1.79 0.19 3.41
N PHE A 80 3.09 0.13 3.68
CA PHE A 80 3.74 -1.01 4.32
C PHE A 80 3.10 -1.33 5.67
N SER A 81 2.93 -0.32 6.52
CA SER A 81 2.31 -0.47 7.85
C SER A 81 0.86 -0.96 7.75
N ALA A 82 0.07 -0.41 6.81
CA ALA A 82 -1.32 -0.79 6.60
C ALA A 82 -1.46 -2.24 6.14
N VAL A 83 -0.61 -2.69 5.20
CA VAL A 83 -0.64 -4.07 4.69
C VAL A 83 -0.23 -5.06 5.77
N ASN A 84 0.80 -4.76 6.58
CA ASN A 84 1.19 -5.59 7.71
C ASN A 84 0.10 -5.71 8.76
N ALA A 85 -0.52 -4.59 9.16
CA ALA A 85 -1.62 -4.60 10.13
C ALA A 85 -2.81 -5.44 9.64
N LEU A 86 -3.14 -5.37 8.35
CA LEU A 86 -4.19 -6.19 7.76
C LEU A 86 -3.79 -7.68 7.68
N LEU A 87 -2.53 -7.98 7.39
CA LEU A 87 -2.02 -9.36 7.41
C LEU A 87 -2.11 -9.95 8.82
N GLU A 88 -1.65 -9.23 9.83
CA GLU A 88 -1.68 -9.67 11.23
C GLU A 88 -3.11 -9.83 11.75
N SER A 89 -3.98 -8.86 11.50
CA SER A 89 -5.35 -8.85 12.04
C SER A 89 -6.28 -9.86 11.37
N THR A 90 -6.03 -10.21 10.10
CA THR A 90 -6.93 -11.09 9.33
C THR A 90 -6.35 -12.46 9.02
N GLY A 91 -5.02 -12.63 9.07
CA GLY A 91 -4.33 -13.84 8.60
C GLY A 91 -4.49 -14.10 7.10
N ASN A 92 -5.03 -13.17 6.33
CA ASN A 92 -5.35 -13.39 4.93
C ASN A 92 -4.11 -13.29 4.04
N LYS A 93 -3.78 -14.40 3.38
CA LYS A 93 -2.61 -14.52 2.51
C LYS A 93 -2.56 -13.53 1.33
N LYS A 94 -3.69 -12.89 0.97
CA LYS A 94 -3.70 -11.85 -0.07
C LYS A 94 -2.81 -10.67 0.32
N TYR A 95 -2.77 -10.31 1.61
CA TYR A 95 -1.92 -9.21 2.10
C TYR A 95 -0.45 -9.59 2.07
N LYS A 96 -0.11 -10.86 2.35
CA LYS A 96 1.26 -11.32 2.15
C LYS A 96 1.69 -11.22 0.70
N LYS A 97 0.84 -11.63 -0.25
CA LYS A 97 1.13 -11.48 -1.68
C LYS A 97 1.28 -10.02 -2.09
N LEU A 98 0.44 -9.13 -1.55
CA LEU A 98 0.54 -7.69 -1.82
C LEU A 98 1.85 -7.12 -1.27
N LEU A 99 2.23 -7.53 -0.05
CA LEU A 99 3.50 -7.14 0.57
C LEU A 99 4.69 -7.58 -0.30
N ASP A 100 4.77 -8.87 -0.64
CA ASP A 100 5.90 -9.46 -1.36
C ASP A 100 6.02 -8.96 -2.81
N ASN A 101 4.89 -8.74 -3.50
CA ASN A 101 4.89 -8.47 -4.94
C ASN A 101 4.75 -6.99 -5.31
N LYS A 102 4.38 -6.13 -4.36
CA LYS A 102 4.17 -4.71 -4.60
C LYS A 102 4.86 -3.82 -3.58
N VAL A 103 4.59 -4.03 -2.29
CA VAL A 103 5.02 -3.07 -1.27
C VAL A 103 6.53 -3.14 -1.05
N LEU A 104 7.10 -4.33 -0.87
CA LEU A 104 8.53 -4.50 -0.68
C LEU A 104 9.34 -4.11 -1.94
N PRO A 105 8.98 -4.56 -3.16
CA PRO A 105 9.68 -4.08 -4.35
C PRO A 105 9.61 -2.57 -4.54
N GLY A 106 8.46 -1.94 -4.25
CA GLY A 106 8.34 -0.49 -4.31
C GLY A 106 9.17 0.23 -3.23
N LEU A 107 9.32 -0.37 -2.06
CA LEU A 107 10.18 0.18 -1.01
C LEU A 107 11.65 0.16 -1.42
N GLU A 108 12.10 -0.90 -2.10
CA GLU A 108 13.48 -1.02 -2.59
C GLU A 108 13.87 0.05 -3.61
N GLU A 109 12.92 0.62 -4.34
CA GLU A 109 13.17 1.75 -5.25
C GLU A 109 13.72 3.01 -4.54
N TYR A 110 13.50 3.11 -3.24
CA TYR A 110 14.03 4.22 -2.42
C TYR A 110 15.44 3.95 -1.88
N PHE A 111 15.99 2.75 -2.08
CA PHE A 111 17.33 2.42 -1.59
C PHE A 111 18.41 3.08 -2.47
N ASP A 112 19.19 4.01 -1.89
CA ASP A 112 20.20 4.77 -2.60
C ASP A 112 21.60 4.16 -2.39
N THR A 113 22.18 3.68 -3.49
CA THR A 113 23.54 3.13 -3.54
C THR A 113 24.55 4.09 -4.16
N ARG A 114 24.17 5.32 -4.48
CA ARG A 114 25.05 6.31 -5.12
C ARG A 114 25.95 7.04 -4.12
N ARG A 115 25.63 6.95 -2.84
CA ARG A 115 26.37 7.59 -1.76
C ARG A 115 26.65 6.59 -0.65
N GLU A 116 27.83 6.66 -0.07
CA GLU A 116 28.15 5.89 1.12
C GLU A 116 27.94 6.72 2.39
N PRO A 117 27.38 6.13 3.46
CA PRO A 117 26.85 4.76 3.52
C PRO A 117 25.56 4.62 2.71
N PHE A 118 25.33 3.44 2.14
CA PHE A 118 24.08 3.13 1.44
C PHE A 118 22.90 3.20 2.41
N ALA A 119 21.83 3.84 1.99
CA ALA A 119 20.65 4.07 2.83
C ALA A 119 19.38 4.30 2.01
N TYR A 120 18.24 4.20 2.65
CA TYR A 120 16.99 4.62 2.04
C TYR A 120 16.93 6.16 1.93
N SER A 121 16.65 6.63 0.73
CA SER A 121 16.45 8.04 0.42
C SER A 121 15.00 8.43 0.72
N SER A 122 14.78 9.68 1.09
CA SER A 122 13.41 10.21 1.23
C SER A 122 12.65 10.25 -0.09
N TYR A 123 13.37 10.13 -1.22
CA TYR A 123 12.85 10.28 -2.57
C TYR A 123 13.47 9.27 -3.54
N ILE A 124 12.78 8.96 -4.64
CA ILE A 124 13.26 7.98 -5.61
C ILE A 124 14.47 8.49 -6.37
N ASN A 125 15.51 7.67 -6.43
CA ASN A 125 16.80 8.03 -7.00
C ASN A 125 16.81 8.22 -8.51
N SER A 126 15.84 7.67 -9.21
CA SER A 126 15.72 7.76 -10.68
C SER A 126 15.07 9.06 -11.16
N GLN A 127 14.64 9.92 -10.25
CA GLN A 127 14.08 11.21 -10.64
C GLN A 127 15.17 12.27 -10.75
N PRO A 128 15.15 13.09 -11.82
CA PRO A 128 16.14 14.13 -12.08
C PRO A 128 16.10 15.26 -11.05
#